data_8e9dd91447847c582bda9e6dc4da8942
#
_entry.id   8e9dd91447847c582bda9e6dc4da8942
#
_cell.length_a   1.000
_cell.length_b   1.000
_cell.length_c   1.000
_cell.angle_alpha   90.00
_cell.angle_beta   90.00
_cell.angle_gamma   90.00
#
_symmetry.space_group_name_H-M   'P 1'
#
loop_
_entity.id
_entity.type
_entity.pdbx_description
1 polymer ?
#
loop_
_entity_poly.entity_id
_entity_poly.type
_entity_poly.pdbx_seq_one_letter_code
_entity_poly.pdbx_strand_id
1 'polypeptide(L)'
;RQLVATAGTVPAVVVRDKPCFAHRGGMLDSGRHFWTVDEVKRFIDILAMHKLNVFHWHLSEDQGWRIEIKRYPLLTEIGSVRRETVIGRYDKTDESRNRYDGKPYGGFYTQDDVRAIVAYAAERYIEVIPEIDMPGHMLGALASYPQLGCRGKGYEVWTHWGISKDVLCAGKEETFEFVENVLAEVLDLFPSKFIHVGGDECPKERWKECPACQRRIREEGLANENELQSYFMHRVEKWLHEHGRELIGWDEIMQGGISKSAVIMAWTDQFRGTDAARKGNRVIMTPKWNCYLDYSQT
;
A
#
# COMPACT_ATOMS: atom_id res chain seq x y z
N ARG A 1 6.21 19.89 -23.23
CA ARG A 1 7.62 19.86 -22.77
C ARG A 1 8.55 19.22 -23.79
N GLN A 2 8.25 18.02 -24.33
CA GLN A 2 9.13 17.35 -25.31
C GLN A 2 9.34 18.17 -26.61
N LEU A 3 8.31 18.86 -27.09
CA LEU A 3 8.40 19.72 -28.30
C LEU A 3 9.23 20.99 -28.07
N VAL A 4 9.25 21.49 -26.82
CA VAL A 4 9.98 22.71 -26.46
C VAL A 4 11.46 22.41 -26.09
N ALA A 5 11.76 21.19 -25.60
CA ALA A 5 13.08 20.85 -25.09
C ALA A 5 14.18 20.84 -26.16
N THR A 6 13.84 20.74 -27.46
CA THR A 6 14.81 20.54 -28.54
C THR A 6 15.25 21.83 -29.27
N ALA A 7 14.47 22.90 -29.22
CA ALA A 7 14.81 24.10 -30.05
C ALA A 7 14.26 25.45 -29.52
N GLY A 8 13.66 25.52 -28.34
CA GLY A 8 13.03 26.74 -27.83
C GLY A 8 11.79 27.22 -28.62
N THR A 9 11.48 26.59 -29.75
CA THR A 9 10.32 26.86 -30.59
C THR A 9 9.56 25.59 -30.92
N VAL A 10 8.24 25.65 -30.97
CA VAL A 10 7.40 24.52 -31.37
C VAL A 10 7.10 24.65 -32.85
N PRO A 11 7.53 23.72 -33.73
CA PRO A 11 7.18 23.73 -35.12
C PRO A 11 5.67 23.48 -35.32
N ALA A 12 5.10 23.96 -36.40
CA ALA A 12 3.73 23.63 -36.77
C ALA A 12 3.65 22.15 -37.18
N VAL A 13 3.08 21.31 -36.29
CA VAL A 13 3.01 19.86 -36.49
C VAL A 13 1.63 19.32 -36.13
N VAL A 14 1.25 18.22 -36.77
CA VAL A 14 0.09 17.43 -36.39
C VAL A 14 0.61 16.19 -35.68
N VAL A 15 0.35 16.07 -34.36
CA VAL A 15 0.74 14.91 -33.57
C VAL A 15 -0.47 13.97 -33.46
N ARG A 16 -0.32 12.73 -33.91
CA ARG A 16 -1.27 11.64 -33.70
C ARG A 16 -0.59 10.60 -32.82
N ASP A 17 -0.87 10.66 -31.53
CA ASP A 17 -0.30 9.77 -30.53
C ASP A 17 -1.40 9.22 -29.64
N LYS A 18 -1.32 7.92 -29.30
CA LYS A 18 -2.25 7.25 -28.40
C LYS A 18 -1.47 6.23 -27.58
N PRO A 19 -1.54 6.28 -26.23
CA PRO A 19 -0.89 5.28 -25.40
C PRO A 19 -1.55 3.90 -25.60
N CYS A 20 -0.73 2.83 -25.58
CA CYS A 20 -1.21 1.44 -25.66
C CYS A 20 -2.03 1.06 -24.42
N PHE A 21 -1.65 1.58 -23.23
CA PHE A 21 -2.29 1.28 -21.96
C PHE A 21 -2.88 2.56 -21.35
N ALA A 22 -4.11 2.44 -20.86
CA ALA A 22 -4.78 3.52 -20.13
C ALA A 22 -4.10 3.80 -18.79
N HIS A 23 -3.73 2.75 -18.05
CA HIS A 23 -2.98 2.84 -16.80
C HIS A 23 -1.48 2.71 -17.07
N ARG A 24 -0.72 3.72 -16.72
CA ARG A 24 0.75 3.77 -16.81
C ARG A 24 1.25 4.48 -15.57
N GLY A 25 1.77 3.73 -14.62
CA GLY A 25 2.08 4.25 -13.30
C GLY A 25 3.51 3.96 -12.83
N GLY A 26 3.87 4.62 -11.75
CA GLY A 26 5.01 4.31 -10.91
C GLY A 26 4.61 4.37 -9.46
N MET A 27 5.21 3.49 -8.66
CA MET A 27 5.00 3.39 -7.21
C MET A 27 6.15 4.06 -6.46
N LEU A 28 5.84 4.74 -5.36
CA LEU A 28 6.80 5.22 -4.39
C LEU A 28 6.43 4.68 -3.02
N ASP A 29 7.37 3.93 -2.41
CA ASP A 29 7.25 3.43 -1.05
C ASP A 29 7.72 4.51 -0.07
N SER A 30 6.76 5.15 0.59
CA SER A 30 7.01 6.09 1.68
C SER A 30 6.98 5.41 3.06
N GLY A 31 6.42 4.22 3.16
CA GLY A 31 6.33 3.46 4.40
C GLY A 31 7.71 3.06 4.91
N ARG A 32 8.51 2.41 4.08
CA ARG A 32 9.86 1.96 4.45
C ARG A 32 10.87 3.10 4.49
N HIS A 33 10.73 4.10 3.61
CA HIS A 33 11.54 5.32 3.59
C HIS A 33 10.64 6.55 3.45
N PHE A 34 10.71 7.48 4.42
CA PHE A 34 9.96 8.73 4.34
C PHE A 34 10.60 9.68 3.34
N TRP A 35 9.87 10.04 2.30
CA TRP A 35 10.25 11.03 1.29
C TRP A 35 9.64 12.38 1.65
N THR A 36 10.41 13.44 1.62
CA THR A 36 9.88 14.80 1.82
C THR A 36 8.87 15.18 0.74
N VAL A 37 8.01 16.15 1.03
CA VAL A 37 7.03 16.67 0.05
C VAL A 37 7.68 17.07 -1.25
N ASP A 38 8.87 17.69 -1.20
CA ASP A 38 9.60 18.11 -2.41
C ASP A 38 10.15 16.93 -3.21
N GLU A 39 10.59 15.87 -2.55
CA GLU A 39 11.03 14.64 -3.20
C GLU A 39 9.86 13.91 -3.87
N VAL A 40 8.71 13.84 -3.21
CA VAL A 40 7.48 13.29 -3.81
C VAL A 40 7.07 14.10 -5.04
N LYS A 41 7.09 15.44 -4.98
CA LYS A 41 6.81 16.30 -6.13
C LYS A 41 7.80 16.08 -7.26
N ARG A 42 9.09 15.90 -6.95
CA ARG A 42 10.11 15.56 -7.95
C ARG A 42 9.82 14.21 -8.61
N PHE A 43 9.39 13.21 -7.84
CA PHE A 43 8.98 11.92 -8.40
C PHE A 43 7.79 12.06 -9.36
N ILE A 44 6.79 12.85 -9.00
CA ILE A 44 5.65 13.19 -9.87
C ILE A 44 6.12 13.88 -11.17
N ASP A 45 7.09 14.78 -11.10
CA ASP A 45 7.68 15.40 -12.29
C ASP A 45 8.36 14.39 -13.21
N ILE A 46 9.05 13.39 -12.64
CA ILE A 46 9.66 12.29 -13.40
C ILE A 46 8.57 11.47 -14.11
N LEU A 47 7.50 11.09 -13.40
CA LEU A 47 6.38 10.37 -13.99
C LEU A 47 5.77 11.16 -15.15
N ALA A 48 5.51 12.46 -14.98
CA ALA A 48 4.98 13.34 -16.01
C ALA A 48 5.90 13.43 -17.23
N MET A 49 7.22 13.48 -17.01
CA MET A 49 8.22 13.54 -18.06
C MET A 49 8.20 12.29 -18.94
N HIS A 50 7.91 11.13 -18.34
CA HIS A 50 7.79 9.83 -19.02
C HIS A 50 6.36 9.52 -19.51
N LYS A 51 5.44 10.50 -19.51
CA LYS A 51 4.04 10.33 -19.93
C LYS A 51 3.28 9.27 -19.13
N LEU A 52 3.70 9.02 -17.88
CA LEU A 52 2.94 8.21 -16.94
C LEU A 52 1.78 9.06 -16.38
N ASN A 53 0.67 8.42 -16.07
CA ASN A 53 -0.55 9.10 -15.63
C ASN A 53 -1.08 8.63 -14.30
N VAL A 54 -0.35 7.75 -13.61
CA VAL A 54 -0.71 7.24 -12.29
C VAL A 54 0.51 7.29 -11.38
N PHE A 55 0.29 7.82 -10.19
CA PHE A 55 1.21 7.73 -9.05
C PHE A 55 0.58 6.83 -8.00
N HIS A 56 1.14 5.63 -7.81
CA HIS A 56 0.79 4.73 -6.73
C HIS A 56 1.61 5.10 -5.50
N TRP A 57 0.96 5.56 -4.44
CA TRP A 57 1.62 6.09 -3.25
C TRP A 57 1.40 5.18 -2.04
N HIS A 58 2.41 4.40 -1.71
CA HIS A 58 2.41 3.47 -0.58
C HIS A 58 2.71 4.21 0.73
N LEU A 59 1.70 4.30 1.60
CA LEU A 59 1.69 5.22 2.75
C LEU A 59 1.74 4.53 4.11
N SER A 60 1.62 3.21 4.19
CA SER A 60 1.65 2.48 5.45
C SER A 60 2.45 1.19 5.32
N GLU A 61 3.27 0.90 6.33
CA GLU A 61 4.15 -0.25 6.36
C GLU A 61 4.55 -0.65 7.80
N ASP A 62 5.20 -1.81 7.95
CA ASP A 62 5.77 -2.28 9.21
C ASP A 62 6.82 -1.30 9.78
N GLN A 63 7.52 -0.57 8.90
CA GLN A 63 8.59 0.37 9.26
C GLN A 63 8.09 1.81 9.41
N GLY A 64 6.83 2.07 9.14
CA GLY A 64 6.26 3.38 9.39
C GLY A 64 4.91 3.67 8.75
N TRP A 65 4.07 4.36 9.49
CA TRP A 65 2.81 4.94 9.02
C TRP A 65 3.04 6.38 8.57
N ARG A 66 2.60 6.77 7.36
CA ARG A 66 3.03 8.04 6.75
C ARG A 66 1.94 9.07 6.47
N ILE A 67 0.70 8.78 6.78
CA ILE A 67 -0.41 9.71 6.52
C ILE A 67 -1.13 10.10 7.83
N GLU A 68 -1.37 11.39 8.02
CA GLU A 68 -2.16 11.88 9.15
C GLU A 68 -3.62 11.41 9.04
N ILE A 69 -4.08 10.73 10.08
CA ILE A 69 -5.48 10.38 10.30
C ILE A 69 -5.91 11.06 11.59
N LYS A 70 -6.72 12.10 11.49
CA LYS A 70 -7.08 12.95 12.65
C LYS A 70 -7.81 12.19 13.74
N ARG A 71 -8.62 11.20 13.35
CA ARG A 71 -9.30 10.31 14.28
C ARG A 71 -8.36 9.40 15.06
N TYR A 72 -7.19 9.11 14.50
CA TYR A 72 -6.21 8.19 15.07
C TYR A 72 -4.81 8.84 15.18
N PRO A 73 -4.62 9.86 16.06
CA PRO A 73 -3.39 10.66 16.11
C PRO A 73 -2.14 9.84 16.46
N LEU A 74 -2.26 8.76 17.23
CA LEU A 74 -1.12 7.91 17.57
C LEU A 74 -0.48 7.23 16.34
N LEU A 75 -1.18 7.13 15.20
CA LEU A 75 -0.61 6.63 13.95
C LEU A 75 0.59 7.45 13.49
N THR A 76 0.54 8.77 13.70
CA THR A 76 1.64 9.68 13.38
C THR A 76 2.56 9.97 14.55
N GLU A 77 2.05 9.97 15.80
CA GLU A 77 2.86 10.19 16.99
C GLU A 77 3.79 9.01 17.30
N ILE A 78 3.32 7.76 17.11
CA ILE A 78 4.05 6.53 17.41
C ILE A 78 4.41 5.80 16.12
N GLY A 79 3.40 5.53 15.27
CA GLY A 79 3.53 4.67 14.10
C GLY A 79 4.42 5.23 13.00
N SER A 80 4.66 6.53 12.98
CA SER A 80 5.51 7.17 11.96
C SER A 80 7.00 7.13 12.26
N VAL A 81 7.42 6.70 13.46
CA VAL A 81 8.83 6.74 13.89
C VAL A 81 9.29 5.37 14.34
N ARG A 82 10.38 4.90 13.75
CA ARG A 82 11.14 3.73 14.24
C ARG A 82 12.36 4.18 15.03
N ARG A 83 12.76 3.41 16.03
CA ARG A 83 13.87 3.79 16.96
C ARG A 83 15.24 3.87 16.28
N GLU A 84 15.45 3.08 15.23
CA GLU A 84 16.70 2.98 14.49
C GLU A 84 16.45 2.27 13.15
N THR A 85 17.45 2.21 12.28
CA THR A 85 17.36 1.47 11.01
C THR A 85 18.52 0.51 10.85
N VAL A 86 18.24 -0.70 10.35
CA VAL A 86 19.28 -1.68 10.01
C VAL A 86 20.20 -1.13 8.92
N ILE A 87 21.50 -1.33 9.09
CA ILE A 87 22.53 -0.93 8.12
C ILE A 87 22.80 -2.10 7.18
N GLY A 88 22.53 -1.89 5.88
CA GLY A 88 22.71 -2.90 4.85
C GLY A 88 21.60 -3.97 4.85
N ARG A 89 21.95 -5.16 4.43
CA ARG A 89 20.99 -6.28 4.31
C ARG A 89 20.76 -6.92 5.68
N TYR A 90 19.48 -7.08 6.04
CA TYR A 90 19.09 -7.79 7.26
C TYR A 90 19.38 -9.30 7.15
N ASP A 91 20.17 -9.84 8.09
CA ASP A 91 20.43 -11.27 8.20
C ASP A 91 19.33 -11.92 9.09
N LYS A 92 18.43 -12.65 8.44
CA LYS A 92 17.34 -13.37 9.10
C LYS A 92 17.81 -14.63 9.83
N THR A 93 19.01 -15.13 9.50
CA THR A 93 19.54 -16.40 10.03
C THR A 93 20.38 -16.22 11.27
N ASP A 94 21.03 -15.07 11.40
CA ASP A 94 21.84 -14.71 12.56
C ASP A 94 21.66 -13.22 12.87
N GLU A 95 20.70 -12.93 13.74
CA GLU A 95 20.36 -11.56 14.12
C GLU A 95 21.52 -10.82 14.80
N SER A 96 22.50 -11.53 15.39
CA SER A 96 23.67 -10.93 16.03
C SER A 96 24.62 -10.23 15.04
N ARG A 97 24.49 -10.53 13.74
CA ARG A 97 25.26 -9.89 12.66
C ARG A 97 24.67 -8.57 12.20
N ASN A 98 23.42 -8.30 12.56
CA ASN A 98 22.76 -7.07 12.15
C ASN A 98 23.33 -5.89 12.93
N ARG A 99 23.62 -4.82 12.20
CA ARG A 99 24.04 -3.54 12.76
C ARG A 99 22.96 -2.51 12.49
N TYR A 100 22.78 -1.61 13.44
CA TYR A 100 21.80 -0.53 13.36
C TYR A 100 22.49 0.81 13.49
N ASP A 101 21.87 1.86 12.94
CA ASP A 101 22.42 3.22 12.97
C ASP A 101 22.21 3.92 14.33
N GLY A 102 21.38 3.36 15.22
CA GLY A 102 21.09 3.89 16.55
C GLY A 102 20.41 5.26 16.53
N LYS A 103 19.76 5.63 15.43
CA LYS A 103 19.09 6.92 15.26
C LYS A 103 17.61 6.75 14.96
N PRO A 104 16.72 7.46 15.69
CA PRO A 104 15.32 7.51 15.32
C PRO A 104 15.14 8.00 13.87
N TYR A 105 14.27 7.31 13.13
CA TYR A 105 13.95 7.67 11.77
C TYR A 105 12.45 7.67 11.55
N GLY A 106 11.93 8.72 10.94
CA GLY A 106 10.50 8.81 10.67
C GLY A 106 10.11 10.10 9.98
N GLY A 107 8.81 10.28 9.89
CA GLY A 107 8.12 11.41 9.27
C GLY A 107 6.75 10.98 8.79
N PHE A 108 5.91 11.93 8.52
CA PHE A 108 4.57 11.71 7.97
C PHE A 108 4.13 12.93 7.17
N TYR A 109 3.09 12.75 6.38
CA TYR A 109 2.43 13.82 5.63
C TYR A 109 1.19 14.26 6.41
N THR A 110 1.08 15.56 6.66
CA THR A 110 -0.17 16.15 7.13
C THR A 110 -1.23 16.05 6.03
N GLN A 111 -2.50 16.16 6.40
CA GLN A 111 -3.57 16.17 5.40
C GLN A 111 -3.40 17.33 4.39
N ASP A 112 -2.83 18.46 4.83
CA ASP A 112 -2.55 19.58 3.94
C ASP A 112 -1.39 19.29 2.97
N ASP A 113 -0.35 18.56 3.41
CA ASP A 113 0.71 18.07 2.53
C ASP A 113 0.14 17.14 1.46
N VAL A 114 -0.74 16.21 1.87
CA VAL A 114 -1.40 15.28 0.94
C VAL A 114 -2.23 16.05 -0.09
N ARG A 115 -3.05 17.01 0.33
CA ARG A 115 -3.83 17.84 -0.60
C ARG A 115 -2.95 18.61 -1.57
N ALA A 116 -1.83 19.16 -1.08
CA ALA A 116 -0.87 19.87 -1.93
C ALA A 116 -0.21 18.96 -2.96
N ILE A 117 0.14 17.71 -2.58
CA ILE A 117 0.72 16.70 -3.49
C ILE A 117 -0.32 16.25 -4.53
N VAL A 118 -1.55 15.96 -4.12
CA VAL A 118 -2.64 15.57 -5.02
C VAL A 118 -2.94 16.67 -6.04
N ALA A 119 -3.02 17.93 -5.60
CA ALA A 119 -3.21 19.07 -6.50
C ALA A 119 -2.03 19.21 -7.47
N TYR A 120 -0.79 19.07 -6.99
CA TYR A 120 0.42 19.14 -7.82
C TYR A 120 0.46 18.04 -8.89
N ALA A 121 0.00 16.83 -8.55
CA ALA A 121 -0.12 15.73 -9.50
C ALA A 121 -1.21 16.00 -10.54
N ALA A 122 -2.37 16.52 -10.12
CA ALA A 122 -3.49 16.84 -11.01
C ALA A 122 -3.12 17.87 -12.08
N GLU A 123 -2.33 18.90 -11.75
CA GLU A 123 -1.77 19.85 -12.71
C GLU A 123 -0.92 19.21 -13.82
N ARG A 124 -0.45 17.97 -13.57
CA ARG A 124 0.38 17.17 -14.48
C ARG A 124 -0.39 16.03 -15.14
N TYR A 125 -1.71 15.99 -14.94
CA TYR A 125 -2.58 14.92 -15.42
C TYR A 125 -2.19 13.55 -14.85
N ILE A 126 -1.75 13.51 -13.60
CA ILE A 126 -1.39 12.29 -12.85
C ILE A 126 -2.44 12.08 -11.76
N GLU A 127 -3.10 10.93 -11.80
CA GLU A 127 -3.95 10.43 -10.72
C GLU A 127 -3.09 9.86 -9.60
N VAL A 128 -3.37 10.24 -8.35
CA VAL A 128 -2.70 9.66 -7.18
C VAL A 128 -3.60 8.57 -6.59
N ILE A 129 -3.13 7.34 -6.63
CA ILE A 129 -3.79 6.18 -6.01
C ILE A 129 -3.08 5.92 -4.67
N PRO A 130 -3.74 6.17 -3.52
CA PRO A 130 -3.16 5.87 -2.22
C PRO A 130 -3.20 4.38 -1.93
N GLU A 131 -2.17 3.89 -1.23
CA GLU A 131 -2.17 2.56 -0.64
C GLU A 131 -2.09 2.64 0.88
N ILE A 132 -3.05 1.98 1.53
CA ILE A 132 -3.03 1.62 2.95
C ILE A 132 -3.02 0.10 2.99
N ASP A 133 -1.86 -0.46 3.21
CA ASP A 133 -1.66 -1.91 3.18
C ASP A 133 -2.34 -2.58 4.38
N MET A 134 -3.04 -3.69 4.11
CA MET A 134 -3.77 -4.45 5.13
C MET A 134 -4.13 -5.86 4.62
N PRO A 135 -4.28 -6.85 5.48
CA PRO A 135 -4.12 -6.83 6.94
C PRO A 135 -2.68 -7.08 7.41
N GLY A 136 -1.75 -7.45 6.52
CA GLY A 136 -0.31 -7.48 6.73
C GLY A 136 0.31 -6.09 6.72
N HIS A 137 1.63 -6.00 6.96
CA HIS A 137 2.39 -4.75 6.88
C HIS A 137 1.85 -3.59 7.74
N MET A 138 1.29 -3.92 8.92
CA MET A 138 0.54 -2.99 9.76
C MET A 138 1.18 -2.74 11.14
N LEU A 139 2.48 -3.04 11.32
CA LEU A 139 3.13 -2.80 12.62
C LEU A 139 3.16 -1.32 13.01
N GLY A 140 3.23 -0.40 12.06
CA GLY A 140 3.07 1.03 12.36
C GLY A 140 1.74 1.32 13.06
N ALA A 141 0.64 0.74 12.58
CA ALA A 141 -0.68 0.86 13.21
C ALA A 141 -0.79 0.04 14.49
N LEU A 142 -0.26 -1.18 14.52
CA LEU A 142 -0.32 -2.06 15.70
C LEU A 142 0.51 -1.54 16.88
N ALA A 143 1.63 -0.89 16.62
CA ALA A 143 2.42 -0.21 17.66
C ALA A 143 1.64 0.96 18.27
N SER A 144 0.83 1.65 17.46
CA SER A 144 -0.01 2.79 17.86
C SER A 144 -1.29 2.35 18.58
N TYR A 145 -1.94 1.30 18.08
CA TYR A 145 -3.23 0.78 18.56
C TYR A 145 -3.15 -0.75 18.71
N PRO A 146 -2.50 -1.25 19.75
CA PRO A 146 -2.18 -2.68 19.87
C PRO A 146 -3.41 -3.59 20.00
N GLN A 147 -4.55 -3.05 20.41
CA GLN A 147 -5.82 -3.81 20.47
C GLN A 147 -6.29 -4.30 19.09
N LEU A 148 -5.85 -3.68 17.98
CA LEU A 148 -6.20 -4.08 16.61
C LEU A 148 -5.55 -5.41 16.18
N GLY A 149 -4.49 -5.83 16.86
CA GLY A 149 -3.81 -7.08 16.56
C GLY A 149 -4.30 -8.25 17.42
N CYS A 150 -3.91 -9.46 17.03
CA CYS A 150 -4.32 -10.69 17.72
C CYS A 150 -3.78 -10.82 19.15
N ARG A 151 -2.55 -10.31 19.40
CA ARG A 151 -1.92 -10.33 20.72
C ARG A 151 -2.38 -9.22 21.65
N GLY A 152 -2.85 -8.10 21.09
CA GLY A 152 -3.31 -6.94 21.86
C GLY A 152 -2.23 -6.14 22.57
N LYS A 153 -0.95 -6.47 22.42
CA LYS A 153 0.19 -5.80 23.06
C LYS A 153 1.53 -6.21 22.47
N GLY A 154 2.57 -5.44 22.77
CA GLY A 154 3.97 -5.79 22.49
C GLY A 154 4.30 -5.69 21.00
N TYR A 155 3.73 -4.70 20.29
CA TYR A 155 4.10 -4.37 18.94
C TYR A 155 5.02 -3.15 18.92
N GLU A 156 5.97 -3.16 18.00
CA GLU A 156 6.91 -2.06 17.79
C GLU A 156 6.98 -1.77 16.28
N VAL A 157 7.23 -0.52 15.93
CA VAL A 157 7.56 -0.14 14.55
C VAL A 157 8.88 -0.78 14.17
N TRP A 158 8.92 -1.51 13.04
CA TRP A 158 10.09 -2.29 12.67
C TRP A 158 11.28 -1.43 12.25
N THR A 159 12.45 -1.95 12.58
CA THR A 159 13.76 -1.34 12.31
C THR A 159 14.50 -1.99 11.14
N HIS A 160 13.90 -3.01 10.53
CA HIS A 160 14.49 -3.84 9.48
C HIS A 160 13.43 -4.27 8.45
N TRP A 161 13.88 -4.94 7.40
CA TRP A 161 13.06 -5.43 6.30
C TRP A 161 12.58 -6.86 6.53
N GLY A 162 11.40 -7.18 6.06
CA GLY A 162 10.88 -8.54 6.15
C GLY A 162 9.36 -8.57 6.18
N ILE A 163 8.80 -9.73 6.57
CA ILE A 163 7.37 -9.97 6.67
C ILE A 163 7.07 -10.27 8.14
N SER A 164 6.31 -9.39 8.79
CA SER A 164 5.87 -9.58 10.17
C SER A 164 4.79 -10.65 10.27
N LYS A 165 4.89 -11.50 11.32
CA LYS A 165 3.79 -12.42 11.67
C LYS A 165 2.60 -11.72 12.29
N ASP A 166 2.80 -10.50 12.78
CA ASP A 166 1.76 -9.73 13.45
C ASP A 166 1.00 -8.89 12.41
N VAL A 167 -0.28 -9.20 12.28
CA VAL A 167 -1.19 -8.62 11.31
C VAL A 167 -2.45 -8.12 12.02
N LEU A 168 -3.28 -7.35 11.35
CA LEU A 168 -4.59 -6.96 11.87
C LEU A 168 -5.44 -8.19 12.22
N CYS A 169 -6.19 -8.11 13.31
CA CYS A 169 -7.05 -9.20 13.76
C CYS A 169 -8.38 -9.21 12.98
N ALA A 170 -8.52 -10.11 12.03
CA ALA A 170 -9.74 -10.25 11.24
C ALA A 170 -10.96 -10.80 12.01
N GLY A 171 -10.76 -11.21 13.27
CA GLY A 171 -11.84 -11.68 14.14
C GLY A 171 -12.54 -10.61 14.95
N LYS A 172 -12.04 -9.37 14.97
CA LYS A 172 -12.57 -8.27 15.78
C LYS A 172 -13.30 -7.24 14.91
N GLU A 173 -14.49 -6.81 15.34
CA GLU A 173 -15.21 -5.72 14.66
C GLU A 173 -14.50 -4.38 14.80
N GLU A 174 -13.85 -4.12 15.94
CA GLU A 174 -13.02 -2.93 16.17
C GLU A 174 -11.95 -2.73 15.09
N THR A 175 -11.42 -3.82 14.54
CA THR A 175 -10.45 -3.76 13.42
C THR A 175 -11.10 -3.23 12.16
N PHE A 176 -12.30 -3.66 11.84
CA PHE A 176 -13.03 -3.16 10.66
C PHE A 176 -13.48 -1.71 10.85
N GLU A 177 -13.94 -1.35 12.03
CA GLU A 177 -14.26 0.05 12.37
C GLU A 177 -13.02 0.95 12.20
N PHE A 178 -11.86 0.51 12.66
CA PHE A 178 -10.61 1.23 12.45
C PHE A 178 -10.30 1.41 10.96
N VAL A 179 -10.36 0.34 10.18
CA VAL A 179 -10.09 0.37 8.72
C VAL A 179 -11.05 1.32 8.00
N GLU A 180 -12.34 1.21 8.28
CA GLU A 180 -13.38 2.05 7.68
C GLU A 180 -13.18 3.53 8.01
N ASN A 181 -12.83 3.86 9.26
CA ASN A 181 -12.55 5.22 9.68
C ASN A 181 -11.27 5.81 9.04
N VAL A 182 -10.21 4.99 8.90
CA VAL A 182 -8.99 5.39 8.18
C VAL A 182 -9.30 5.65 6.72
N LEU A 183 -9.99 4.72 6.06
CA LEU A 183 -10.37 4.86 4.67
C LEU A 183 -11.30 6.05 4.43
N ALA A 184 -12.20 6.38 5.36
CA ALA A 184 -13.06 7.55 5.23
C ALA A 184 -12.24 8.85 5.10
N GLU A 185 -11.24 9.06 5.95
CA GLU A 185 -10.35 10.23 5.82
C GLU A 185 -9.47 10.17 4.55
N VAL A 186 -9.04 8.98 4.14
CA VAL A 186 -8.31 8.79 2.87
C VAL A 186 -9.17 9.18 1.67
N LEU A 187 -10.47 8.81 1.66
CA LEU A 187 -11.39 9.18 0.57
C LEU A 187 -11.61 10.68 0.45
N ASP A 188 -11.57 11.42 1.57
CA ASP A 188 -11.67 12.89 1.57
C ASP A 188 -10.43 13.58 0.99
N LEU A 189 -9.28 12.91 1.05
CA LEU A 189 -8.00 13.45 0.60
C LEU A 189 -7.69 13.10 -0.86
N PHE A 190 -8.14 11.94 -1.33
CA PHE A 190 -7.81 11.41 -2.65
C PHE A 190 -9.06 11.29 -3.53
N PRO A 191 -9.11 12.06 -4.64
CA PRO A 191 -10.24 12.00 -5.58
C PRO A 191 -10.23 10.74 -6.45
N SER A 192 -9.19 9.92 -6.40
CA SER A 192 -9.05 8.70 -7.19
C SER A 192 -10.26 7.78 -6.98
N LYS A 193 -10.74 7.22 -8.08
CA LYS A 193 -11.74 6.15 -8.03
C LYS A 193 -11.21 4.88 -7.37
N PHE A 194 -9.90 4.69 -7.41
CA PHE A 194 -9.22 3.51 -6.93
C PHE A 194 -8.54 3.76 -5.58
N ILE A 195 -8.67 2.79 -4.69
CA ILE A 195 -7.93 2.72 -3.42
C ILE A 195 -7.19 1.38 -3.40
N HIS A 196 -5.88 1.43 -3.21
CA HIS A 196 -5.08 0.24 -3.04
C HIS A 196 -5.04 -0.15 -1.55
N VAL A 197 -5.35 -1.40 -1.27
CA VAL A 197 -5.45 -1.91 0.11
C VAL A 197 -4.41 -2.98 0.44
N GLY A 198 -3.39 -3.10 -0.41
CA GLY A 198 -2.33 -4.08 -0.23
C GLY A 198 -2.81 -5.52 -0.35
N GLY A 199 -2.74 -6.26 0.72
CA GLY A 199 -3.21 -7.64 0.83
C GLY A 199 -2.16 -8.70 0.58
N ASP A 200 -0.93 -8.28 0.33
CA ASP A 200 0.22 -9.14 0.17
C ASP A 200 0.79 -9.62 1.51
N GLU A 201 1.60 -10.65 1.39
CA GLU A 201 2.47 -11.16 2.45
C GLU A 201 1.81 -11.21 3.85
N CYS A 202 0.53 -11.58 3.91
CA CYS A 202 -0.22 -11.71 5.16
C CYS A 202 -0.04 -13.11 5.78
N PRO A 203 0.85 -13.28 6.78
CA PRO A 203 1.03 -14.57 7.45
C PRO A 203 -0.19 -14.96 8.27
N LYS A 204 -0.45 -16.26 8.36
CA LYS A 204 -1.66 -16.81 9.00
C LYS A 204 -1.42 -17.32 10.43
N GLU A 205 -0.18 -17.32 10.91
CA GLU A 205 0.21 -17.89 12.20
C GLU A 205 -0.60 -17.29 13.36
N ARG A 206 -0.71 -15.94 13.38
CA ARG A 206 -1.48 -15.28 14.46
C ARG A 206 -2.96 -15.60 14.42
N TRP A 207 -3.54 -15.69 13.22
CA TRP A 207 -4.95 -16.01 13.06
C TRP A 207 -5.29 -17.44 13.49
N LYS A 208 -4.39 -18.40 13.24
CA LYS A 208 -4.55 -19.80 13.68
C LYS A 208 -4.64 -19.93 15.20
N GLU A 209 -3.91 -19.11 15.93
CA GLU A 209 -3.84 -19.13 17.39
C GLU A 209 -4.87 -18.17 18.04
N CYS A 210 -5.44 -17.24 17.28
CA CYS A 210 -6.31 -16.21 17.83
C CYS A 210 -7.76 -16.70 18.02
N PRO A 211 -8.27 -16.74 19.26
CA PRO A 211 -9.66 -17.19 19.51
C PRO A 211 -10.71 -16.38 18.75
N ALA A 212 -10.51 -15.08 18.56
CA ALA A 212 -11.43 -14.23 17.84
C ALA A 212 -11.46 -14.56 16.33
N CYS A 213 -10.27 -14.76 15.71
CA CYS A 213 -10.19 -15.17 14.30
C CYS A 213 -10.80 -16.56 14.09
N GLN A 214 -10.49 -17.51 14.96
CA GLN A 214 -11.06 -18.87 14.88
C GLN A 214 -12.57 -18.89 15.13
N ARG A 215 -13.09 -18.02 15.98
CA ARG A 215 -14.55 -17.83 16.13
C ARG A 215 -15.15 -17.28 14.83
N ARG A 216 -14.57 -16.25 14.23
CA ARG A 216 -15.04 -15.66 12.96
C ARG A 216 -15.08 -16.71 11.85
N ILE A 217 -14.03 -17.54 11.72
CA ILE A 217 -13.99 -18.63 10.73
C ILE A 217 -15.21 -19.55 10.90
N ARG A 218 -15.54 -19.95 12.13
CA ARG A 218 -16.71 -20.82 12.39
C ARG A 218 -18.04 -20.12 12.14
N GLU A 219 -18.19 -18.88 12.59
CA GLU A 219 -19.44 -18.12 12.47
C GLU A 219 -19.78 -17.80 11.01
N GLU A 220 -18.76 -17.52 10.19
CA GLU A 220 -18.93 -17.21 8.76
C GLU A 220 -18.83 -18.46 7.86
N GLY A 221 -18.63 -19.65 8.43
CA GLY A 221 -18.53 -20.90 7.69
C GLY A 221 -17.32 -20.99 6.77
N LEU A 222 -16.22 -20.31 7.11
CA LEU A 222 -14.99 -20.28 6.32
C LEU A 222 -14.19 -21.57 6.52
N ALA A 223 -13.51 -22.04 5.47
CA ALA A 223 -12.75 -23.28 5.54
C ALA A 223 -11.40 -23.14 6.24
N ASN A 224 -10.76 -21.95 6.19
CA ASN A 224 -9.42 -21.70 6.71
C ASN A 224 -9.07 -20.21 6.75
N GLU A 225 -7.84 -19.89 7.16
CA GLU A 225 -7.35 -18.51 7.28
C GLU A 225 -7.14 -17.81 5.93
N ASN A 226 -7.01 -18.52 4.81
CA ASN A 226 -7.01 -17.89 3.49
C ASN A 226 -8.41 -17.34 3.15
N GLU A 227 -9.45 -18.09 3.48
CA GLU A 227 -10.82 -17.60 3.34
C GLU A 227 -11.14 -16.50 4.35
N LEU A 228 -10.50 -16.49 5.52
CA LEU A 228 -10.59 -15.37 6.47
C LEU A 228 -9.95 -14.09 5.88
N GLN A 229 -8.84 -14.19 5.14
CA GLN A 229 -8.30 -13.03 4.40
C GLN A 229 -9.26 -12.59 3.30
N SER A 230 -9.82 -13.52 2.55
CA SER A 230 -10.85 -13.23 1.55
C SER A 230 -12.06 -12.52 2.17
N TYR A 231 -12.56 -12.99 3.31
CA TYR A 231 -13.63 -12.33 4.07
C TYR A 231 -13.25 -10.89 4.45
N PHE A 232 -12.01 -10.68 4.95
CA PHE A 232 -11.51 -9.34 5.26
C PHE A 232 -11.54 -8.43 4.04
N MET A 233 -10.98 -8.90 2.91
CA MET A 233 -10.95 -8.14 1.66
C MET A 233 -12.34 -7.82 1.12
N HIS A 234 -13.27 -8.79 1.16
CA HIS A 234 -14.65 -8.55 0.72
C HIS A 234 -15.39 -7.52 1.57
N ARG A 235 -15.13 -7.48 2.89
CA ARG A 235 -15.71 -6.43 3.75
C ARG A 235 -15.19 -5.05 3.40
N VAL A 236 -13.89 -4.92 3.19
CA VAL A 236 -13.25 -3.66 2.78
C VAL A 236 -13.74 -3.25 1.39
N GLU A 237 -13.79 -4.18 0.43
CA GLU A 237 -14.29 -3.93 -0.92
C GLU A 237 -15.75 -3.45 -0.91
N LYS A 238 -16.61 -4.14 -0.14
CA LYS A 238 -18.02 -3.74 0.00
C LYS A 238 -18.13 -2.31 0.51
N TRP A 239 -17.40 -1.98 1.57
CA TRP A 239 -17.40 -0.64 2.13
C TRP A 239 -16.92 0.42 1.11
N LEU A 240 -15.84 0.14 0.38
CA LEU A 240 -15.36 1.03 -0.69
C LEU A 240 -16.40 1.24 -1.79
N HIS A 241 -17.07 0.19 -2.23
CA HIS A 241 -18.14 0.29 -3.24
C HIS A 241 -19.33 1.13 -2.76
N GLU A 242 -19.74 1.00 -1.51
CA GLU A 242 -20.79 1.82 -0.90
C GLU A 242 -20.42 3.31 -0.88
N HIS A 243 -19.09 3.62 -0.91
CA HIS A 243 -18.54 4.98 -1.00
C HIS A 243 -18.13 5.36 -2.44
N GLY A 244 -18.53 4.60 -3.45
CA GLY A 244 -18.27 4.90 -4.87
C GLY A 244 -16.82 4.70 -5.30
N ARG A 245 -16.04 3.91 -4.58
CA ARG A 245 -14.65 3.58 -4.87
C ARG A 245 -14.48 2.12 -5.29
N GLU A 246 -13.35 1.82 -5.92
CA GLU A 246 -12.98 0.47 -6.35
C GLU A 246 -11.67 0.04 -5.69
N LEU A 247 -11.64 -1.23 -5.25
CA LEU A 247 -10.50 -1.82 -4.59
C LEU A 247 -9.44 -2.24 -5.61
N ILE A 248 -8.17 -1.88 -5.36
CA ILE A 248 -6.99 -2.53 -5.92
C ILE A 248 -6.30 -3.30 -4.79
N GLY A 249 -5.75 -4.48 -5.08
CA GLY A 249 -4.87 -5.19 -4.16
C GLY A 249 -3.83 -6.00 -4.91
N TRP A 250 -2.78 -6.38 -4.19
CA TRP A 250 -1.74 -7.26 -4.71
C TRP A 250 -2.31 -8.65 -5.04
N ASP A 251 -1.64 -9.42 -5.88
CA ASP A 251 -2.20 -10.67 -6.41
C ASP A 251 -2.50 -11.74 -5.36
N GLU A 252 -1.97 -11.62 -4.14
CA GLU A 252 -2.28 -12.52 -3.03
C GLU A 252 -3.72 -12.39 -2.50
N ILE A 253 -4.42 -11.27 -2.77
CA ILE A 253 -5.84 -11.17 -2.39
C ILE A 253 -6.72 -12.21 -3.10
N MET A 254 -6.21 -12.84 -4.17
CA MET A 254 -6.90 -13.94 -4.83
C MET A 254 -6.91 -15.24 -4.01
N GLN A 255 -6.07 -15.34 -2.96
CA GLN A 255 -6.06 -16.51 -2.07
C GLN A 255 -7.35 -16.54 -1.25
N GLY A 256 -8.06 -17.67 -1.30
CA GLY A 256 -9.39 -17.80 -0.66
C GLY A 256 -10.55 -17.22 -1.45
N GLY A 257 -10.27 -16.52 -2.55
CA GLY A 257 -11.26 -15.92 -3.45
C GLY A 257 -11.40 -14.41 -3.30
N ILE A 258 -11.68 -13.76 -4.41
CA ILE A 258 -11.97 -12.31 -4.48
C ILE A 258 -13.04 -12.05 -5.53
N SER A 259 -13.75 -10.92 -5.41
CA SER A 259 -14.77 -10.53 -6.38
C SER A 259 -14.14 -10.17 -7.74
N LYS A 260 -14.97 -10.23 -8.81
CA LYS A 260 -14.54 -9.82 -10.15
C LYS A 260 -14.42 -8.31 -10.31
N SER A 261 -14.96 -7.52 -9.39
CA SER A 261 -14.87 -6.06 -9.37
C SER A 261 -13.51 -5.58 -8.88
N ALA A 262 -12.83 -6.33 -8.02
CA ALA A 262 -11.50 -6.01 -7.55
C ALA A 262 -10.48 -5.97 -8.70
N VAL A 263 -9.59 -4.97 -8.66
CA VAL A 263 -8.45 -4.87 -9.58
C VAL A 263 -7.25 -5.57 -8.96
N ILE A 264 -6.63 -6.47 -9.70
CA ILE A 264 -5.48 -7.23 -9.23
C ILE A 264 -4.20 -6.59 -9.74
N MET A 265 -3.33 -6.17 -8.82
CA MET A 265 -1.97 -5.73 -9.16
C MET A 265 -1.02 -6.92 -9.02
N ALA A 266 -0.56 -7.41 -10.17
CA ALA A 266 0.22 -8.65 -10.25
C ALA A 266 1.72 -8.35 -10.15
N TRP A 267 2.32 -8.59 -8.97
CA TRP A 267 3.73 -8.32 -8.68
C TRP A 267 4.58 -9.58 -8.51
N THR A 268 3.98 -10.68 -8.02
CA THR A 268 4.75 -11.90 -7.75
C THR A 268 5.33 -12.47 -9.02
N ASP A 269 4.52 -12.59 -10.06
CA ASP A 269 4.93 -12.98 -11.42
C ASP A 269 3.84 -12.63 -12.46
N GLN A 270 4.18 -12.79 -13.74
CA GLN A 270 3.25 -12.53 -14.84
C GLN A 270 2.10 -13.55 -14.95
N PHE A 271 2.27 -14.77 -14.40
CA PHE A 271 1.24 -15.82 -14.48
C PHE A 271 0.08 -15.49 -13.54
N ARG A 272 0.33 -14.84 -12.39
CA ARG A 272 -0.71 -14.35 -11.49
C ARG A 272 -1.63 -13.37 -12.19
N GLY A 273 -1.06 -12.41 -12.92
CA GLY A 273 -1.87 -11.49 -13.71
C GLY A 273 -2.67 -12.17 -14.80
N THR A 274 -2.09 -13.16 -15.50
CA THR A 274 -2.81 -13.95 -16.49
C THR A 274 -3.95 -14.76 -15.87
N ASP A 275 -3.74 -15.35 -14.70
CA ASP A 275 -4.78 -16.09 -13.96
C ASP A 275 -5.92 -15.17 -13.53
N ALA A 276 -5.60 -14.00 -12.98
CA ALA A 276 -6.59 -12.98 -12.62
C ALA A 276 -7.45 -12.55 -13.83
N ALA A 277 -6.80 -12.28 -14.96
CA ALA A 277 -7.51 -11.90 -16.19
C ALA A 277 -8.43 -13.03 -16.70
N ARG A 278 -8.00 -14.29 -16.62
CA ARG A 278 -8.84 -15.45 -16.98
C ARG A 278 -10.05 -15.61 -16.05
N LYS A 279 -9.92 -15.22 -14.79
CA LYS A 279 -11.03 -15.18 -13.81
C LYS A 279 -11.97 -14.02 -14.02
N GLY A 280 -11.61 -13.06 -14.90
CA GLY A 280 -12.43 -11.91 -15.27
C GLY A 280 -12.14 -10.64 -14.47
N ASN A 281 -11.07 -10.61 -13.68
CA ASN A 281 -10.62 -9.40 -13.00
C ASN A 281 -9.88 -8.47 -13.97
N ARG A 282 -9.93 -7.16 -13.70
CA ARG A 282 -9.01 -6.20 -14.30
C ARG A 282 -7.64 -6.38 -13.66
N VAL A 283 -6.57 -6.18 -14.44
CA VAL A 283 -5.21 -6.45 -14.00
C VAL A 283 -4.30 -5.26 -14.28
N ILE A 284 -3.46 -4.92 -13.32
CA ILE A 284 -2.30 -4.05 -13.46
C ILE A 284 -1.06 -4.94 -13.36
N MET A 285 -0.23 -4.93 -14.39
CA MET A 285 0.97 -5.78 -14.46
C MET A 285 2.17 -5.03 -13.87
N THR A 286 2.72 -5.56 -12.78
CA THR A 286 3.90 -5.04 -12.08
C THR A 286 4.85 -6.15 -11.66
N PRO A 287 5.14 -7.17 -12.52
CA PRO A 287 5.94 -8.31 -12.11
C PRO A 287 7.32 -7.86 -11.65
N LYS A 288 7.71 -8.26 -10.43
CA LYS A 288 8.89 -7.73 -9.72
C LYS A 288 10.19 -7.84 -10.51
N TRP A 289 10.39 -8.93 -11.23
CA TRP A 289 11.60 -9.14 -12.01
C TRP A 289 11.73 -8.23 -13.24
N ASN A 290 10.64 -7.58 -13.66
CA ASN A 290 10.61 -6.73 -14.84
C ASN A 290 10.35 -5.25 -14.51
N CYS A 291 9.65 -4.96 -13.41
CA CYS A 291 9.13 -3.62 -13.12
C CYS A 291 9.73 -2.99 -11.88
N TYR A 292 10.34 -3.78 -10.95
CA TYR A 292 10.91 -3.22 -9.74
C TYR A 292 12.30 -2.64 -10.02
N LEU A 293 12.54 -1.43 -9.49
CA LEU A 293 13.79 -0.69 -9.67
C LEU A 293 14.69 -0.71 -8.42
N ASP A 294 14.29 -1.43 -7.39
CA ASP A 294 14.96 -1.55 -6.09
C ASP A 294 15.96 -2.72 -6.02
N TYR A 295 16.04 -3.53 -7.08
CA TYR A 295 17.07 -4.57 -7.20
C TYR A 295 18.41 -4.00 -7.68
N SER A 296 19.52 -4.60 -7.17
CA SER A 296 20.84 -4.25 -7.64
C SER A 296 20.97 -4.40 -9.15
N GLN A 297 21.44 -3.37 -9.82
CA GLN A 297 21.74 -3.35 -11.25
C GLN A 297 23.20 -3.78 -11.45
N THR A 298 23.51 -5.08 -11.31
CA THR A 298 24.87 -5.63 -11.51
C THR A 298 24.94 -6.49 -12.73
#